data_8575594cc6a94ed6e33281c139e3cf15
#
_entry.id   8575594cc6a94ed6e33281c139e3cf15
#
_cell.length_a   1.000
_cell.length_b   1.000
_cell.length_c   1.000
_cell.angle_alpha   90.00
_cell.angle_beta   90.00
_cell.angle_gamma   90.00
#
_symmetry.space_group_name_H-M   'P 1'
#
loop_
_entity.id
_entity.type
_entity.pdbx_description
1 polymer ?
#
loop_
_entity_poly.entity_id
_entity_poly.type
_entity_poly.pdbx_seq_one_letter_code
_entity_poly.pdbx_strand_id
1 'polypeptide(L)'
;MKKKTILSCISCAVLMLLTACSNDDITPTEKSKVDATKAIEFKVDFADYNSEQQVDMTRTGGKGEEAVQQTIDLGNGIVAQCTLQRDTTRKSKAAPTRLLENDTYTMLAYDPVTHALKGEVTGTVTWGVFTPTSSNPSIILAPGTYEFVLYNSKFTRSGNNLTVTRANAGEAYLGRTTYTVTAAPIKQSVAFTMKHVGASVKVKLTGYMDFTGVTGTLSSVNSTAVPGSSTYDASTGTWTTGTGAAMTANTTFNGSWETRYYSETYTAITNDGTAFMPSTDVSKLKLTFTGGNIYKINMAGASLTFNPTSTLKLDANGAYVLNVKLMYHFLYLMSDGSRGFIEETTYGGGTKTPIAVVVSQSKHLAVALEDANNGNPCVWSTLDPHYVQYNKSAKDDAKDLLTLCNGYSETWDASASIDNTTVKGTSTNFPAFKAAGDYTPTLPSGVHLTGKMVGKKWHLPSIGEFMVAYSALGFAKLSDATTYSGNLNGLYLDWYSSLADVAFTQVGARMWSSGFSPGKYYHSSSELTDSSFPHRAVLQTYSPKNHAYRLWFAYHSNWDGYVRAFINYDE
;
A
#
# COMPACT_ATOMS: atom_id res chain seq x y z
N MET A 1 -14.22 -64.14 -21.02
CA MET A 1 -13.25 -65.27 -21.07
C MET A 1 -12.34 -65.13 -19.87
N LYS A 2 -12.54 -65.99 -18.92
CA LYS A 2 -11.63 -67.07 -18.48
C LYS A 2 -10.32 -66.48 -17.90
N LYS A 3 -9.90 -66.72 -16.73
CA LYS A 3 -9.90 -67.76 -15.68
C LYS A 3 -8.60 -67.48 -14.91
N LYS A 4 -8.49 -67.58 -13.70
CA LYS A 4 -8.47 -68.57 -12.59
C LYS A 4 -7.15 -68.35 -11.83
N THR A 5 -7.17 -68.06 -10.54
CA THR A 5 -7.09 -68.96 -9.37
C THR A 5 -5.75 -69.69 -9.24
N ILE A 6 -5.15 -69.60 -8.05
CA ILE A 6 -4.75 -70.66 -7.11
C ILE A 6 -3.75 -70.02 -6.13
N LEU A 7 -3.98 -69.75 -4.86
CA LEU A 7 -4.18 -70.60 -3.68
C LEU A 7 -3.05 -71.61 -3.47
N SER A 8 -2.21 -71.43 -2.44
CA SER A 8 -1.78 -72.51 -1.60
C SER A 8 -1.17 -72.02 -0.29
N CYS A 9 -1.79 -72.44 0.76
CA CYS A 9 -1.32 -72.52 2.14
C CYS A 9 -0.14 -73.48 2.26
N ILE A 10 0.71 -73.23 3.26
CA ILE A 10 1.21 -74.31 4.13
C ILE A 10 1.54 -73.69 5.49
N SER A 11 0.99 -74.34 6.43
CA SER A 11 0.89 -74.27 7.85
C SER A 11 2.01 -75.07 8.53
N CYS A 12 2.13 -74.95 9.84
CA CYS A 12 2.82 -75.78 10.84
C CYS A 12 4.28 -75.41 11.13
N ALA A 13 4.77 -75.40 12.36
CA ALA A 13 4.26 -75.94 13.64
C ALA A 13 5.03 -75.28 14.80
N VAL A 14 4.33 -75.06 15.82
CA VAL A 14 4.58 -75.15 17.27
C VAL A 14 5.86 -75.89 17.66
N LEU A 15 6.66 -75.22 18.56
CA LEU A 15 7.20 -75.95 19.70
C LEU A 15 7.37 -75.07 20.92
N MET A 16 6.62 -75.32 21.93
CA MET A 16 6.81 -74.85 23.30
C MET A 16 8.08 -75.40 23.90
N LEU A 17 8.82 -74.60 24.62
CA LEU A 17 9.62 -75.05 25.74
C LEU A 17 9.43 -74.08 26.90
N LEU A 18 8.68 -74.55 27.85
CA LEU A 18 8.61 -74.04 29.21
C LEU A 18 9.89 -74.42 29.93
N THR A 19 10.59 -73.47 30.51
CA THR A 19 11.41 -73.70 31.70
C THR A 19 11.38 -72.47 32.60
N ALA A 20 10.68 -72.70 33.67
CA ALA A 20 11.07 -72.53 35.06
C ALA A 20 11.27 -71.11 35.61
N CYS A 21 10.42 -70.80 36.54
CA CYS A 21 10.45 -69.86 37.60
C CYS A 21 11.82 -69.60 38.21
N SER A 22 12.18 -68.35 38.39
CA SER A 22 12.77 -67.93 39.66
C SER A 22 11.96 -66.70 40.12
N ASN A 23 11.33 -66.85 41.25
CA ASN A 23 10.81 -65.75 42.07
C ASN A 23 12.02 -64.97 42.53
N ASP A 24 12.18 -63.75 41.95
CA ASP A 24 12.88 -62.70 42.64
C ASP A 24 11.81 -61.67 42.98
N ASP A 25 11.62 -61.47 44.26
CA ASP A 25 10.88 -60.34 44.84
C ASP A 25 11.47 -59.05 44.31
N ILE A 26 10.87 -58.50 43.25
CA ILE A 26 11.13 -57.16 42.81
C ILE A 26 10.28 -56.22 43.69
N THR A 27 10.92 -55.73 44.74
CA THR A 27 10.47 -54.48 45.41
C THR A 27 10.14 -53.44 44.33
N PRO A 28 9.01 -52.72 44.41
CA PRO A 28 8.62 -51.74 43.42
C PRO A 28 9.39 -50.44 43.60
N THR A 29 10.68 -50.44 43.22
CA THR A 29 11.52 -49.23 43.26
C THR A 29 12.60 -49.31 42.19
N GLU A 30 12.22 -49.01 40.97
CA GLU A 30 12.86 -48.18 39.97
C GLU A 30 12.09 -48.34 38.66
N LYS A 31 11.21 -47.40 38.38
CA LYS A 31 10.66 -47.26 37.02
C LYS A 31 11.87 -47.22 36.09
N SER A 32 11.99 -48.19 35.18
CA SER A 32 13.11 -48.30 34.26
C SER A 32 13.32 -46.98 33.52
N LYS A 33 14.44 -46.33 33.78
CA LYS A 33 14.79 -45.04 33.15
C LYS A 33 14.99 -45.25 31.64
N VAL A 34 14.53 -44.31 30.84
CA VAL A 34 14.63 -44.29 29.37
C VAL A 34 15.68 -43.29 28.96
N ASP A 35 16.65 -43.70 28.18
CA ASP A 35 17.55 -42.76 27.48
C ASP A 35 16.77 -42.16 26.31
N ALA A 36 16.23 -40.95 26.53
CA ALA A 36 15.40 -40.23 25.55
C ALA A 36 16.14 -39.96 24.24
N THR A 37 17.47 -39.81 24.31
CA THR A 37 18.27 -39.51 23.09
C THR A 37 18.42 -40.74 22.17
N LYS A 38 18.20 -41.95 22.68
CA LYS A 38 18.24 -43.21 21.92
C LYS A 38 16.86 -43.76 21.61
N ALA A 39 15.93 -43.59 22.55
CA ALA A 39 14.59 -44.15 22.47
C ALA A 39 13.56 -43.24 21.78
N ILE A 40 13.85 -41.95 21.63
CA ILE A 40 12.94 -40.97 21.06
C ILE A 40 13.55 -40.35 19.80
N GLU A 41 12.80 -40.41 18.71
CA GLU A 41 13.08 -39.61 17.50
C GLU A 41 12.46 -38.22 17.65
N PHE A 42 13.28 -37.17 17.60
CA PHE A 42 12.82 -35.80 17.68
C PHE A 42 12.69 -35.23 16.28
N LYS A 43 11.45 -35.10 15.81
CA LYS A 43 11.11 -34.49 14.52
C LYS A 43 11.01 -32.98 14.68
N VAL A 44 11.58 -32.24 13.75
CA VAL A 44 11.67 -30.77 13.82
C VAL A 44 11.16 -30.15 12.52
N ASP A 45 10.07 -29.42 12.60
CA ASP A 45 9.53 -28.62 11.53
C ASP A 45 9.77 -27.14 11.84
N PHE A 46 10.15 -26.36 10.81
CA PHE A 46 10.32 -24.93 10.93
C PHE A 46 9.10 -24.22 10.34
N ALA A 47 8.40 -23.48 11.17
CA ALA A 47 7.30 -22.65 10.71
C ALA A 47 7.85 -21.39 10.02
N ASP A 48 7.27 -21.04 8.88
CA ASP A 48 7.42 -19.72 8.31
C ASP A 48 6.80 -18.67 9.25
N TYR A 49 7.11 -17.41 9.02
CA TYR A 49 6.35 -16.34 9.65
C TYR A 49 4.86 -16.52 9.38
N ASN A 50 4.04 -16.11 10.34
CA ASN A 50 2.59 -16.08 10.16
C ASN A 50 2.22 -15.28 8.89
N SER A 51 0.98 -15.46 8.39
CA SER A 51 0.48 -14.66 7.27
C SER A 51 0.71 -13.18 7.53
N GLU A 52 1.18 -12.44 6.51
CA GLU A 52 1.44 -11.01 6.64
C GLU A 52 0.17 -10.27 7.05
N GLN A 53 0.24 -9.57 8.16
CA GLN A 53 -0.80 -8.66 8.61
C GLN A 53 -0.52 -7.26 8.03
N GLN A 54 -1.46 -6.76 7.24
CA GLN A 54 -1.41 -5.38 6.74
C GLN A 54 -1.80 -4.43 7.87
N VAL A 55 -1.00 -3.41 8.06
CA VAL A 55 -1.24 -2.36 9.06
C VAL A 55 -1.40 -1.05 8.33
N ASP A 56 -2.62 -0.54 8.34
CA ASP A 56 -2.91 0.76 7.76
C ASP A 56 -2.68 1.85 8.80
N MET A 57 -2.06 2.92 8.35
CA MET A 57 -1.73 4.07 9.18
C MET A 57 -2.90 5.04 9.14
N THR A 58 -3.69 5.11 10.21
CA THR A 58 -4.80 6.07 10.31
C THR A 58 -4.88 6.67 11.70
N ARG A 59 -5.52 7.82 11.82
CA ARG A 59 -5.90 8.40 13.09
C ARG A 59 -7.36 8.14 13.36
N THR A 60 -7.67 7.62 14.55
CA THR A 60 -9.03 7.34 14.99
C THR A 60 -9.84 8.61 15.22
N GLY A 61 -11.03 8.62 14.66
CA GLY A 61 -12.10 9.51 15.06
C GLY A 61 -13.44 8.93 14.61
N GLY A 62 -14.20 8.37 15.55
CA GLY A 62 -15.67 8.25 15.48
C GLY A 62 -16.25 7.17 14.56
N LYS A 63 -17.22 6.47 15.12
CA LYS A 63 -18.13 5.54 14.43
C LYS A 63 -18.87 6.24 13.28
N GLY A 64 -18.87 5.62 12.10
CA GLY A 64 -19.81 5.90 11.01
C GLY A 64 -19.13 6.52 9.80
N GLU A 65 -19.25 5.82 8.71
CA GLU A 65 -19.19 6.24 7.31
C GLU A 65 -18.41 7.55 7.01
N GLU A 66 -17.27 7.39 6.37
CA GLU A 66 -16.25 8.35 5.94
C GLU A 66 -15.09 8.51 6.94
N ALA A 67 -14.04 7.74 6.69
CA ALA A 67 -12.77 7.89 7.40
C ALA A 67 -12.21 9.29 7.16
N VAL A 68 -12.11 10.09 8.22
CA VAL A 68 -11.38 11.37 8.18
C VAL A 68 -9.92 11.04 7.83
N GLN A 69 -9.51 11.45 6.65
CA GLN A 69 -8.14 11.31 6.18
C GLN A 69 -7.24 12.24 7.00
N GLN A 70 -6.36 11.68 7.80
CA GLN A 70 -5.29 12.50 8.36
C GLN A 70 -4.18 12.63 7.34
N THR A 71 -3.83 13.84 7.00
CA THR A 71 -2.67 14.17 6.19
C THR A 71 -1.50 14.52 7.11
N ILE A 72 -0.35 13.90 6.86
CA ILE A 72 0.92 14.22 7.53
C ILE A 72 1.78 14.87 6.46
N ASP A 73 2.08 16.15 6.63
CA ASP A 73 3.09 16.81 5.80
C ASP A 73 4.47 16.19 6.10
N LEU A 74 5.07 15.60 5.08
CA LEU A 74 6.41 15.01 5.19
C LEU A 74 7.52 16.06 5.02
N GLY A 75 7.17 17.32 4.83
CA GLY A 75 8.05 18.33 4.24
C GLY A 75 8.23 18.07 2.74
N ASN A 76 8.78 19.00 2.00
CA ASN A 76 9.05 18.88 0.56
C ASN A 76 7.79 18.78 -0.34
N GLY A 77 6.59 19.12 0.14
CA GLY A 77 5.36 19.14 -0.67
C GLY A 77 4.76 17.76 -0.96
N ILE A 78 5.07 16.76 -0.16
CA ILE A 78 4.44 15.43 -0.18
C ILE A 78 3.71 15.19 1.12
N VAL A 79 2.51 14.68 0.99
CA VAL A 79 1.63 14.38 2.11
C VAL A 79 1.44 12.87 2.21
N ALA A 80 1.62 12.31 3.40
CA ALA A 80 1.20 10.95 3.69
C ALA A 80 -0.27 10.97 4.10
N GLN A 81 -1.11 10.30 3.34
CA GLN A 81 -2.49 10.00 3.74
C GLN A 81 -2.56 8.63 4.37
N CYS A 82 -3.26 8.56 5.47
CA CYS A 82 -3.52 7.33 6.18
C CYS A 82 -4.99 6.98 5.98
N THR A 83 -5.29 5.95 5.21
CA THR A 83 -6.65 5.44 4.98
C THR A 83 -6.85 4.07 5.63
N LEU A 84 -8.02 3.87 6.24
CA LEU A 84 -8.46 2.59 6.77
C LEU A 84 -8.95 1.68 5.62
N GLN A 85 -8.21 0.63 5.32
CA GLN A 85 -8.82 -0.58 4.76
C GLN A 85 -8.09 -1.82 5.29
N ARG A 86 -8.78 -2.62 6.09
CA ARG A 86 -8.36 -3.98 6.39
C ARG A 86 -8.52 -4.82 5.12
N ASP A 87 -7.43 -5.15 4.47
CA ASP A 87 -7.47 -6.21 3.46
C ASP A 87 -7.31 -7.57 4.14
N THR A 88 -8.43 -8.23 4.39
CA THR A 88 -8.49 -9.58 4.96
C THR A 88 -8.41 -10.68 3.89
N THR A 89 -8.13 -10.35 2.62
CA THR A 89 -8.33 -11.27 1.49
C THR A 89 -7.08 -11.95 0.96
N ARG A 90 -5.88 -11.62 1.38
CA ARG A 90 -4.67 -12.34 0.97
C ARG A 90 -4.32 -13.47 1.95
N LYS A 91 -4.80 -14.67 1.67
CA LYS A 91 -4.16 -15.90 2.15
C LYS A 91 -2.81 -15.98 1.43
N SER A 92 -1.70 -15.74 2.13
CA SER A 92 -0.39 -16.07 1.61
C SER A 92 -0.33 -17.58 1.36
N LYS A 93 0.10 -18.01 0.18
CA LYS A 93 0.56 -19.38 -0.01
C LYS A 93 1.72 -19.57 0.97
N ALA A 94 1.62 -20.60 1.83
CA ALA A 94 2.73 -21.04 2.64
C ALA A 94 3.96 -21.23 1.73
N ALA A 95 5.04 -20.52 2.03
CA ALA A 95 6.31 -20.79 1.39
C ALA A 95 6.82 -22.16 1.83
N PRO A 96 7.54 -22.90 0.98
CA PRO A 96 8.06 -24.21 1.36
C PRO A 96 8.98 -24.07 2.57
N THR A 97 8.84 -25.00 3.51
CA THR A 97 9.62 -25.14 4.73
C THR A 97 11.11 -24.98 4.43
N ARG A 98 11.71 -23.88 4.91
CA ARG A 98 13.14 -23.63 4.73
C ARG A 98 13.89 -24.48 5.76
N LEU A 99 14.59 -25.47 5.29
CA LEU A 99 15.54 -26.24 6.11
C LEU A 99 16.67 -25.29 6.53
N LEU A 100 16.71 -24.94 7.82
CA LEU A 100 17.89 -24.28 8.41
C LEU A 100 18.94 -25.36 8.70
N GLU A 101 19.62 -25.77 7.64
CA GLU A 101 20.77 -26.65 7.74
C GLU A 101 21.97 -25.86 8.27
N ASN A 102 22.73 -26.45 9.20
CA ASN A 102 24.01 -25.99 9.74
C ASN A 102 23.96 -25.04 10.94
N ASP A 103 22.96 -25.14 11.81
CA ASP A 103 23.04 -24.50 13.12
C ASP A 103 23.12 -25.56 14.24
N THR A 104 23.62 -25.15 15.41
CA THR A 104 23.65 -25.94 16.62
C THR A 104 22.37 -25.68 17.41
N TYR A 105 21.73 -26.76 17.83
CA TYR A 105 20.51 -26.70 18.62
C TYR A 105 20.77 -27.30 19.99
N THR A 106 20.11 -26.75 21.03
CA THR A 106 20.11 -27.32 22.36
C THR A 106 18.70 -27.69 22.76
N MET A 107 18.53 -28.95 23.21
CA MET A 107 17.27 -29.45 23.73
C MET A 107 17.36 -29.57 25.25
N LEU A 108 16.33 -29.07 25.93
CA LEU A 108 16.13 -29.14 27.36
C LEU A 108 14.88 -29.96 27.66
N ALA A 109 14.92 -30.76 28.74
CA ALA A 109 13.75 -31.47 29.24
C ALA A 109 13.44 -31.00 30.66
N TYR A 110 12.21 -30.58 30.89
CA TYR A 110 11.74 -30.09 32.20
C TYR A 110 10.61 -30.95 32.73
N ASP A 111 10.55 -31.05 34.04
CA ASP A 111 9.37 -31.55 34.75
C ASP A 111 8.26 -30.48 34.69
N PRO A 112 7.06 -30.80 34.19
CA PRO A 112 6.02 -29.81 33.97
C PRO A 112 5.37 -29.25 35.25
N VAL A 113 5.59 -29.92 36.41
CA VAL A 113 5.00 -29.51 37.70
C VAL A 113 6.02 -28.78 38.56
N THR A 114 7.24 -29.30 38.66
CA THR A 114 8.29 -28.73 39.52
C THR A 114 9.15 -27.73 38.76
N HIS A 115 9.04 -27.67 37.44
CA HIS A 115 9.87 -26.85 36.54
C HIS A 115 11.38 -27.16 36.65
N ALA A 116 11.74 -28.30 37.21
CA ALA A 116 13.12 -28.72 37.36
C ALA A 116 13.68 -29.27 36.05
N LEU A 117 14.89 -28.81 35.68
CA LEU A 117 15.61 -29.36 34.53
C LEU A 117 15.99 -30.84 34.81
N LYS A 118 15.57 -31.73 33.91
CA LYS A 118 15.82 -33.18 33.98
C LYS A 118 16.93 -33.62 33.04
N GLY A 119 17.24 -32.83 32.03
CA GLY A 119 18.32 -33.17 31.13
C GLY A 119 18.52 -32.11 30.04
N GLU A 120 19.68 -32.16 29.43
CA GLU A 120 20.11 -31.27 28.38
C GLU A 120 20.98 -31.99 27.36
N VAL A 121 20.80 -31.69 26.07
CA VAL A 121 21.63 -32.23 25.01
C VAL A 121 21.77 -31.23 23.87
N THR A 122 22.97 -31.13 23.31
CA THR A 122 23.27 -30.32 22.12
C THR A 122 23.36 -31.21 20.88
N GLY A 123 22.92 -30.73 19.75
CA GLY A 123 22.90 -31.47 18.50
C GLY A 123 22.68 -30.61 17.28
N THR A 124 22.46 -31.24 16.16
CA THR A 124 22.14 -30.62 14.87
C THR A 124 20.77 -31.10 14.38
N VAL A 125 20.11 -30.32 13.54
CA VAL A 125 18.90 -30.75 12.84
C VAL A 125 19.25 -30.99 11.38
N THR A 126 19.05 -32.25 10.95
CA THR A 126 19.29 -32.64 9.56
C THR A 126 18.06 -33.37 9.04
N TRP A 127 17.54 -32.98 7.88
CA TRP A 127 16.34 -33.56 7.29
C TRP A 127 15.11 -33.58 8.23
N GLY A 128 14.98 -32.55 9.06
CA GLY A 128 13.87 -32.46 10.00
C GLY A 128 13.99 -33.41 11.22
N VAL A 129 15.18 -33.93 11.51
CA VAL A 129 15.45 -34.78 12.69
C VAL A 129 16.59 -34.17 13.50
N PHE A 130 16.37 -33.98 14.80
CA PHE A 130 17.41 -33.58 15.73
C PHE A 130 18.31 -34.80 16.08
N THR A 131 19.60 -34.62 15.87
CA THR A 131 20.63 -35.64 16.17
C THR A 131 21.63 -35.08 17.18
N PRO A 132 21.80 -35.71 18.37
CA PRO A 132 22.81 -35.33 19.34
C PRO A 132 24.23 -35.43 18.78
N THR A 133 25.06 -34.42 19.08
CA THR A 133 26.46 -34.37 18.62
C THR A 133 27.48 -34.42 19.78
N SER A 134 27.02 -34.35 21.03
CA SER A 134 27.92 -34.45 22.20
C SER A 134 28.43 -35.88 22.39
N SER A 135 29.64 -36.03 22.89
CA SER A 135 30.29 -37.33 23.15
C SER A 135 29.59 -38.17 24.23
N ASN A 136 28.74 -37.58 25.02
CA ASN A 136 27.92 -38.23 26.03
C ASN A 136 26.48 -37.70 26.03
N PRO A 137 25.75 -37.86 24.91
CA PRO A 137 24.41 -37.35 24.78
C PRO A 137 23.41 -38.23 25.51
N SER A 138 22.97 -37.87 26.72
CA SER A 138 21.88 -38.59 27.35
C SER A 138 20.97 -37.68 28.15
N ILE A 139 19.69 -37.74 27.82
CA ILE A 139 18.61 -37.29 28.68
C ILE A 139 17.92 -38.51 29.21
N ILE A 140 18.23 -38.88 30.45
CA ILE A 140 17.72 -40.09 31.10
C ILE A 140 16.48 -39.73 31.93
N LEU A 141 15.32 -40.20 31.50
CA LEU A 141 14.02 -39.88 32.09
C LEU A 141 13.32 -41.11 32.62
N ALA A 142 12.63 -40.99 33.74
CA ALA A 142 11.63 -41.99 34.15
C ALA A 142 10.40 -41.89 33.24
N PRO A 143 9.60 -42.94 33.04
CA PRO A 143 8.32 -42.80 32.39
C PRO A 143 7.46 -41.72 33.06
N GLY A 144 6.93 -40.80 32.27
CA GLY A 144 6.19 -39.62 32.76
C GLY A 144 6.10 -38.52 31.73
N THR A 145 5.36 -37.47 32.04
CA THR A 145 5.18 -36.30 31.14
C THR A 145 6.29 -35.30 31.37
N TYR A 146 6.83 -34.77 30.29
CA TYR A 146 7.91 -33.78 30.29
C TYR A 146 7.62 -32.66 29.27
N GLU A 147 8.17 -31.48 29.54
CA GLU A 147 8.22 -30.40 28.59
C GLU A 147 9.59 -30.34 27.96
N PHE A 148 9.62 -30.45 26.63
CA PHE A 148 10.83 -30.34 25.87
C PHE A 148 10.89 -28.95 25.23
N VAL A 149 12.05 -28.28 25.33
CA VAL A 149 12.34 -26.99 24.71
C VAL A 149 13.55 -27.15 23.80
N LEU A 150 13.38 -26.81 22.53
CA LEU A 150 14.44 -26.81 21.52
C LEU A 150 14.70 -25.39 21.05
N TYR A 151 15.95 -24.96 21.02
CA TYR A 151 16.35 -23.63 20.56
C TYR A 151 17.69 -23.70 19.82
N ASN A 152 17.93 -22.73 18.92
CA ASN A 152 19.17 -22.68 18.14
C ASN A 152 20.25 -21.80 18.79
N SER A 153 21.43 -21.73 18.17
CA SER A 153 22.63 -21.03 18.67
C SER A 153 22.47 -19.50 18.84
N LYS A 154 21.36 -18.93 18.40
CA LYS A 154 21.11 -17.46 18.46
C LYS A 154 20.70 -16.96 19.84
N PHE A 155 20.59 -17.83 20.82
CA PHE A 155 20.32 -17.50 22.21
C PHE A 155 21.57 -17.56 23.07
N THR A 156 21.62 -16.66 24.08
CA THR A 156 22.54 -16.76 25.20
C THR A 156 21.78 -17.33 26.38
N ARG A 157 22.29 -18.42 26.96
CA ARG A 157 21.64 -19.10 28.09
C ARG A 157 22.31 -18.76 29.41
N SER A 158 21.50 -18.54 30.45
CA SER A 158 21.92 -18.42 31.86
C SER A 158 20.86 -19.12 32.73
N GLY A 159 21.19 -20.31 33.23
CA GLY A 159 20.23 -21.16 33.94
C GLY A 159 19.05 -21.57 33.05
N ASN A 160 17.83 -21.21 33.45
CA ASN A 160 16.61 -21.44 32.66
C ASN A 160 16.34 -20.32 31.65
N ASN A 161 17.06 -19.21 31.74
CA ASN A 161 16.82 -18.03 30.90
C ASN A 161 17.55 -18.14 29.57
N LEU A 162 16.80 -18.04 28.48
CA LEU A 162 17.27 -17.97 27.10
C LEU A 162 17.07 -16.55 26.58
N THR A 163 18.15 -15.77 26.50
CA THR A 163 18.10 -14.38 26.05
C THR A 163 18.47 -14.29 24.58
N VAL A 164 17.66 -13.56 23.82
CA VAL A 164 17.92 -13.23 22.42
C VAL A 164 18.01 -11.71 22.27
N THR A 165 19.01 -11.25 21.52
CA THR A 165 19.14 -9.84 21.13
C THR A 165 18.36 -9.55 19.86
N ARG A 166 18.00 -8.27 19.65
CA ARG A 166 17.31 -7.86 18.42
C ARG A 166 18.10 -8.21 17.15
N ALA A 167 19.42 -8.15 17.19
CA ALA A 167 20.27 -8.54 16.06
C ALA A 167 20.04 -9.99 15.61
N ASN A 168 19.72 -10.87 16.56
CA ASN A 168 19.47 -12.29 16.31
C ASN A 168 17.99 -12.63 16.15
N ALA A 169 17.07 -11.68 16.36
CA ALA A 169 15.63 -11.95 16.45
C ALA A 169 15.03 -12.63 15.20
N GLY A 170 15.54 -12.29 14.02
CA GLY A 170 15.08 -12.86 12.73
C GLY A 170 15.57 -14.28 12.49
N GLU A 171 16.67 -14.68 13.14
CA GLU A 171 17.32 -15.98 12.97
C GLU A 171 17.18 -16.89 14.19
N ALA A 172 16.63 -16.37 15.29
CA ALA A 172 16.39 -17.14 16.50
C ALA A 172 15.12 -17.96 16.38
N TYR A 173 15.25 -19.26 16.58
CA TYR A 173 14.15 -20.23 16.56
C TYR A 173 14.00 -20.94 17.88
N LEU A 174 12.77 -21.09 18.32
CA LEU A 174 12.40 -21.78 19.53
C LEU A 174 11.16 -22.64 19.31
N GLY A 175 11.19 -23.88 19.82
CA GLY A 175 10.06 -24.80 19.86
C GLY A 175 9.88 -25.34 21.28
N ARG A 176 8.63 -25.50 21.73
CA ARG A 176 8.26 -26.13 23.00
C ARG A 176 7.17 -27.17 22.73
N THR A 177 7.29 -28.33 23.32
CA THR A 177 6.31 -29.41 23.21
C THR A 177 6.24 -30.23 24.50
N THR A 178 5.05 -30.68 24.84
CA THR A 178 4.82 -31.60 25.98
C THR A 178 4.69 -32.99 25.44
N TYR A 179 5.37 -33.93 26.06
CA TYR A 179 5.33 -35.35 25.66
C TYR A 179 5.41 -36.28 26.85
N THR A 180 4.66 -37.39 26.78
CA THR A 180 4.69 -38.44 27.80
C THR A 180 5.64 -39.57 27.36
N VAL A 181 6.77 -39.65 28.02
CA VAL A 181 7.77 -40.72 27.82
C VAL A 181 7.24 -42.00 28.44
N THR A 182 7.29 -43.09 27.69
CA THR A 182 6.87 -44.41 28.15
C THR A 182 8.05 -45.37 28.12
N ALA A 183 8.02 -46.41 28.94
CA ALA A 183 9.04 -47.48 28.94
C ALA A 183 8.98 -48.33 27.66
N ALA A 184 7.83 -48.38 27.01
CA ALA A 184 7.57 -49.08 25.75
C ALA A 184 6.57 -48.26 24.90
N PRO A 185 6.66 -48.30 23.58
CA PRO A 185 7.62 -48.99 22.72
C PRO A 185 9.03 -48.39 22.80
N ILE A 186 10.05 -49.13 22.36
CA ILE A 186 11.46 -48.72 22.37
C ILE A 186 11.70 -47.47 21.49
N LYS A 187 10.92 -47.30 20.42
CA LYS A 187 10.96 -46.10 19.57
C LYS A 187 9.72 -45.26 19.77
N GLN A 188 9.94 -44.06 20.21
CA GLN A 188 8.92 -43.02 20.39
C GLN A 188 9.24 -41.84 19.47
N SER A 189 8.29 -40.97 19.19
CA SER A 189 8.50 -39.78 18.35
C SER A 189 7.90 -38.55 19.01
N VAL A 190 8.69 -37.47 19.06
CA VAL A 190 8.28 -36.17 19.56
C VAL A 190 8.43 -35.17 18.43
N ALA A 191 7.41 -34.37 18.17
CA ALA A 191 7.43 -33.35 17.15
C ALA A 191 7.62 -31.95 17.76
N PHE A 192 8.54 -31.19 17.20
CA PHE A 192 8.71 -29.77 17.45
C PHE A 192 8.25 -28.94 16.26
N THR A 193 7.55 -27.85 16.53
CA THR A 193 7.36 -26.76 15.57
C THR A 193 8.20 -25.59 16.03
N MET A 194 9.30 -25.34 15.34
CA MET A 194 10.20 -24.21 15.60
C MET A 194 9.60 -22.94 14.99
N LYS A 195 9.52 -21.88 15.78
CA LYS A 195 8.99 -20.58 15.36
C LYS A 195 10.04 -19.50 15.52
N HIS A 196 10.01 -18.47 14.65
CA HIS A 196 10.82 -17.28 14.84
C HIS A 196 10.47 -16.61 16.17
N VAL A 197 11.49 -16.15 16.88
CA VAL A 197 11.30 -15.34 18.08
C VAL A 197 10.88 -13.92 17.71
N GLY A 198 11.50 -13.36 16.70
CA GLY A 198 11.19 -12.02 16.22
C GLY A 198 9.91 -11.94 15.40
N ALA A 199 9.47 -10.72 15.19
CA ALA A 199 8.48 -10.33 14.18
C ALA A 199 9.20 -9.74 12.97
N SER A 200 8.69 -10.00 11.76
CA SER A 200 9.15 -9.39 10.51
C SER A 200 8.28 -8.20 10.16
N VAL A 201 8.89 -7.04 9.88
CA VAL A 201 8.18 -5.82 9.50
C VAL A 201 8.70 -5.32 8.16
N LYS A 202 7.80 -5.18 7.18
CA LYS A 202 8.03 -4.51 5.91
C LYS A 202 7.30 -3.17 5.88
N VAL A 203 7.77 -2.24 5.06
CA VAL A 203 7.08 -0.98 4.77
C VAL A 203 6.67 -0.99 3.31
N LYS A 204 5.40 -0.70 3.04
CA LYS A 204 4.84 -0.54 1.70
C LYS A 204 4.43 0.92 1.50
N LEU A 205 5.03 1.54 0.49
CA LEU A 205 4.68 2.88 0.02
C LEU A 205 3.73 2.73 -1.17
N THR A 206 2.68 3.51 -1.21
CA THR A 206 1.74 3.53 -2.33
C THR A 206 1.54 4.96 -2.81
N GLY A 207 1.60 5.18 -4.11
CA GLY A 207 1.37 6.47 -4.75
C GLY A 207 0.72 6.31 -6.12
N TYR A 208 0.65 7.38 -6.88
CA TYR A 208 -0.03 7.45 -8.18
C TYR A 208 0.92 7.80 -9.34
N MET A 209 2.21 7.75 -9.07
CA MET A 209 3.29 7.94 -10.04
C MET A 209 4.43 7.03 -9.61
N ASP A 210 5.27 6.60 -10.55
CA ASP A 210 6.45 5.79 -10.26
C ASP A 210 7.45 6.52 -9.35
N PHE A 211 8.05 5.76 -8.46
CA PHE A 211 9.09 6.25 -7.55
C PHE A 211 10.47 5.91 -8.11
N THR A 212 11.42 6.81 -7.98
CA THR A 212 12.76 6.62 -8.54
C THR A 212 13.80 6.55 -7.43
N GLY A 213 14.45 5.39 -7.30
CA GLY A 213 15.60 5.20 -6.41
C GLY A 213 15.33 5.48 -4.93
N VAL A 214 14.11 5.22 -4.45
CA VAL A 214 13.73 5.50 -3.07
C VAL A 214 14.46 4.59 -2.10
N THR A 215 15.13 5.21 -1.14
CA THR A 215 15.82 4.57 -0.02
C THR A 215 15.42 5.23 1.29
N GLY A 216 15.56 4.50 2.38
CA GLY A 216 15.21 5.02 3.69
C GLY A 216 15.89 4.29 4.83
N THR A 217 15.63 4.77 6.02
CA THR A 217 16.07 4.18 7.27
C THR A 217 14.87 4.00 8.18
N LEU A 218 14.61 2.75 8.57
CA LEU A 218 13.64 2.43 9.62
C LEU A 218 14.34 2.49 10.96
N SER A 219 13.86 3.33 11.86
CA SER A 219 14.51 3.57 13.15
C SER A 219 13.50 3.64 14.30
N SER A 220 13.99 3.55 15.54
CA SER A 220 13.22 3.90 16.73
C SER A 220 13.13 5.42 16.88
N VAL A 221 11.99 5.92 17.41
CA VAL A 221 11.79 7.36 17.65
C VAL A 221 12.76 7.93 18.68
N ASN A 222 13.28 7.09 19.59
CA ASN A 222 14.35 7.44 20.53
C ASN A 222 15.14 6.19 20.94
N SER A 223 16.20 6.37 21.73
CA SER A 223 17.13 5.30 22.11
C SER A 223 16.55 4.22 23.04
N THR A 224 15.37 4.42 23.62
CA THR A 224 14.75 3.47 24.57
C THR A 224 13.37 2.98 24.13
N ALA A 225 12.89 3.43 22.96
CA ALA A 225 11.51 3.20 22.52
C ALA A 225 11.20 1.75 22.11
N VAL A 226 12.22 1.00 21.68
CA VAL A 226 12.06 -0.33 21.09
C VAL A 226 12.89 -1.34 21.88
N PRO A 227 12.35 -2.52 22.25
CA PRO A 227 13.09 -3.53 23.01
C PRO A 227 14.38 -3.96 22.30
N GLY A 228 15.49 -4.01 23.04
CA GLY A 228 16.79 -4.46 22.54
C GLY A 228 17.03 -5.96 22.66
N SER A 229 16.27 -6.62 23.53
CA SER A 229 16.35 -8.06 23.80
C SER A 229 15.04 -8.60 24.34
N SER A 230 14.90 -9.92 24.38
CA SER A 230 13.85 -10.62 25.14
C SER A 230 14.44 -11.89 25.76
N THR A 231 13.93 -12.25 26.91
CA THR A 231 14.35 -13.43 27.66
C THR A 231 13.17 -14.40 27.81
N TYR A 232 13.40 -15.63 27.42
CA TYR A 232 12.46 -16.73 27.58
C TYR A 232 12.90 -17.59 28.77
N ASP A 233 12.02 -17.76 29.74
CA ASP A 233 12.22 -18.77 30.79
C ASP A 233 11.79 -20.13 30.25
N ALA A 234 12.78 -20.98 29.95
CA ALA A 234 12.55 -22.28 29.36
C ALA A 234 11.79 -23.24 30.31
N SER A 235 11.85 -23.01 31.62
CA SER A 235 11.16 -23.85 32.61
C SER A 235 9.65 -23.55 32.70
N THR A 236 9.25 -22.27 32.53
CA THR A 236 7.84 -21.85 32.64
C THR A 236 7.19 -21.56 31.29
N GLY A 237 7.98 -21.32 30.24
CA GLY A 237 7.47 -20.94 28.93
C GLY A 237 7.08 -19.46 28.81
N THR A 238 7.57 -18.59 29.70
CA THR A 238 7.19 -17.19 29.73
C THR A 238 8.26 -16.29 29.13
N TRP A 239 7.82 -15.20 28.45
CA TRP A 239 8.68 -14.19 27.88
C TRP A 239 8.73 -12.93 28.74
N THR A 240 9.92 -12.38 28.89
CA THR A 240 10.16 -11.06 29.50
C THR A 240 10.84 -10.16 28.49
N THR A 241 10.25 -8.97 28.29
CA THR A 241 10.81 -7.95 27.40
C THR A 241 11.99 -7.27 28.09
N GLY A 242 13.12 -7.19 27.41
CA GLY A 242 14.31 -6.49 27.90
C GLY A 242 14.20 -4.96 27.75
N THR A 243 15.25 -4.27 28.20
CA THR A 243 15.32 -2.80 28.11
C THR A 243 15.33 -2.33 26.66
N GLY A 244 14.82 -1.13 26.44
CA GLY A 244 14.84 -0.50 25.13
C GLY A 244 16.26 -0.13 24.70
N ALA A 245 16.51 -0.20 23.40
CA ALA A 245 17.77 0.19 22.78
C ALA A 245 17.50 0.87 21.44
N ALA A 246 18.37 1.81 21.04
CA ALA A 246 18.31 2.45 19.74
C ALA A 246 18.33 1.41 18.61
N MET A 247 17.58 1.69 17.57
CA MET A 247 17.48 0.82 16.40
C MET A 247 17.54 1.65 15.13
N THR A 248 18.29 1.15 14.16
CA THR A 248 18.39 1.71 12.81
C THR A 248 18.61 0.58 11.83
N ALA A 249 17.77 0.51 10.77
CA ALA A 249 17.92 -0.44 9.68
C ALA A 249 17.74 0.29 8.35
N ASN A 250 18.76 0.21 7.49
CA ASN A 250 18.68 0.75 6.13
C ASN A 250 17.74 -0.10 5.30
N THR A 251 16.96 0.53 4.43
CA THR A 251 15.98 -0.14 3.60
C THR A 251 15.94 0.46 2.21
N THR A 252 15.72 -0.41 1.24
CA THR A 252 15.47 -0.08 -0.16
C THR A 252 14.08 -0.59 -0.54
N PHE A 253 13.47 0.04 -1.52
CA PHE A 253 12.12 -0.26 -1.94
C PHE A 253 12.11 -0.77 -3.38
N ASN A 254 11.47 -1.92 -3.61
CA ASN A 254 11.16 -2.42 -4.94
C ASN A 254 9.76 -1.96 -5.33
N GLY A 255 9.68 -1.31 -6.47
CA GLY A 255 8.44 -0.74 -6.98
C GLY A 255 7.83 -1.53 -8.12
N SER A 256 6.50 -1.51 -8.20
CA SER A 256 5.70 -2.04 -9.30
C SER A 256 4.37 -1.33 -9.42
N TRP A 257 3.80 -1.36 -10.63
CA TRP A 257 2.45 -0.89 -10.87
C TRP A 257 1.42 -1.94 -10.47
N GLU A 258 0.37 -1.50 -9.77
CA GLU A 258 -0.84 -2.29 -9.49
C GLU A 258 -2.02 -1.60 -10.18
N THR A 259 -2.70 -2.34 -11.07
CA THR A 259 -3.91 -1.86 -11.74
C THR A 259 -5.11 -2.55 -11.14
N ARG A 260 -6.08 -1.78 -10.63
CA ARG A 260 -7.37 -2.29 -10.16
C ARG A 260 -8.49 -1.51 -10.84
N TYR A 261 -9.30 -2.20 -11.63
CA TYR A 261 -10.40 -1.61 -12.39
C TYR A 261 -9.90 -0.46 -13.27
N TYR A 262 -10.18 0.78 -12.91
CA TYR A 262 -9.85 1.98 -13.69
C TYR A 262 -8.89 2.91 -12.92
N SER A 263 -8.20 2.40 -11.91
CA SER A 263 -7.18 3.16 -11.19
C SER A 263 -5.86 2.41 -11.18
N GLU A 264 -4.76 3.14 -11.31
CA GLU A 264 -3.42 2.61 -11.19
C GLU A 264 -2.72 3.24 -10.00
N THR A 265 -2.06 2.39 -9.24
CA THR A 265 -1.22 2.81 -8.13
C THR A 265 0.16 2.23 -8.30
N TYR A 266 1.18 2.99 -7.98
CA TYR A 266 2.54 2.51 -7.87
C TYR A 266 2.81 2.12 -6.43
N THR A 267 3.26 0.89 -6.22
CA THR A 267 3.62 0.40 -4.90
C THR A 267 5.10 0.11 -4.84
N ALA A 268 5.74 0.51 -3.76
CA ALA A 268 7.13 0.19 -3.49
C ALA A 268 7.24 -0.40 -2.09
N ILE A 269 7.74 -1.63 -1.99
CA ILE A 269 7.84 -2.37 -0.75
C ILE A 269 9.30 -2.67 -0.43
N THR A 270 9.65 -2.71 0.85
CA THR A 270 10.99 -3.12 1.29
C THR A 270 11.28 -4.55 0.88
N ASN A 271 12.49 -4.81 0.39
CA ASN A 271 12.89 -6.13 -0.13
C ASN A 271 12.76 -7.21 0.95
N ASP A 272 13.32 -6.91 2.13
CA ASP A 272 13.37 -7.82 3.26
C ASP A 272 12.61 -7.23 4.44
N GLY A 273 12.08 -8.10 5.29
CA GLY A 273 11.49 -7.69 6.55
C GLY A 273 12.57 -7.35 7.57
N THR A 274 12.41 -6.23 8.26
CA THR A 274 13.24 -5.89 9.42
C THR A 274 12.74 -6.67 10.63
N ALA A 275 13.64 -7.37 11.31
CA ALA A 275 13.31 -8.14 12.51
C ALA A 275 13.22 -7.24 13.75
N PHE A 276 12.16 -7.42 14.50
CA PHE A 276 11.90 -6.75 15.78
C PHE A 276 11.65 -7.75 16.89
N MET A 277 11.92 -7.35 18.12
CA MET A 277 11.53 -8.15 19.29
C MET A 277 10.01 -8.17 19.45
N PRO A 278 9.43 -9.24 20.00
CA PRO A 278 8.02 -9.25 20.41
C PRO A 278 7.71 -8.09 21.36
N SER A 279 6.45 -7.66 21.38
CA SER A 279 5.96 -6.51 22.16
C SER A 279 6.49 -5.14 21.71
N THR A 280 7.22 -5.05 20.59
CA THR A 280 7.55 -3.76 19.98
C THR A 280 6.29 -3.04 19.58
N ASP A 281 6.10 -1.81 20.05
CA ASP A 281 5.01 -0.92 19.68
C ASP A 281 5.34 -0.21 18.36
N VAL A 282 4.50 -0.41 17.34
CA VAL A 282 4.69 0.17 16.00
C VAL A 282 4.72 1.70 16.05
N SER A 283 4.00 2.35 16.98
CA SER A 283 4.03 3.81 17.16
C SER A 283 5.39 4.37 17.58
N LYS A 284 6.34 3.49 17.95
CA LYS A 284 7.71 3.84 18.31
C LYS A 284 8.67 3.71 17.13
N LEU A 285 8.17 3.44 15.94
CA LEU A 285 8.96 3.33 14.71
C LEU A 285 8.84 4.59 13.86
N LYS A 286 9.93 4.94 13.19
CA LYS A 286 10.05 6.09 12.31
C LYS A 286 10.73 5.67 11.02
N LEU A 287 10.15 6.06 9.88
CA LEU A 287 10.81 5.99 8.58
C LEU A 287 11.40 7.36 8.26
N THR A 288 12.67 7.41 7.89
CA THR A 288 13.34 8.59 7.32
C THR A 288 13.84 8.24 5.95
N PHE A 289 13.43 8.99 4.94
CA PHE A 289 13.92 8.82 3.57
C PHE A 289 15.36 9.34 3.48
N THR A 290 16.23 8.55 2.86
CA THR A 290 17.66 8.90 2.67
C THR A 290 17.96 9.33 1.23
N GLY A 291 17.04 9.07 0.30
CA GLY A 291 17.18 9.45 -1.10
C GLY A 291 16.01 9.01 -1.96
N GLY A 292 16.12 9.31 -3.25
CA GLY A 292 15.12 9.02 -4.26
C GLY A 292 14.09 10.11 -4.44
N ASN A 293 13.25 9.95 -5.46
CA ASN A 293 12.20 10.90 -5.81
C ASN A 293 10.83 10.24 -5.79
N ILE A 294 9.86 10.95 -5.22
CA ILE A 294 8.44 10.65 -5.26
C ILE A 294 7.75 11.89 -5.84
N TYR A 295 6.89 11.72 -6.84
CA TYR A 295 6.28 12.84 -7.58
C TYR A 295 7.31 13.87 -8.09
N LYS A 296 8.48 13.38 -8.56
CA LYS A 296 9.65 14.19 -8.98
C LYS A 296 10.27 15.07 -7.87
N ILE A 297 9.86 14.88 -6.63
CA ILE A 297 10.35 15.62 -5.47
C ILE A 297 11.39 14.76 -4.75
N ASN A 298 12.54 15.35 -4.42
CA ASN A 298 13.58 14.67 -3.66
C ASN A 298 13.12 14.44 -2.22
N MET A 299 13.18 13.19 -1.78
CA MET A 299 12.70 12.77 -0.47
C MET A 299 13.76 12.81 0.64
N ALA A 300 15.01 13.04 0.33
CA ALA A 300 16.08 13.02 1.33
C ALA A 300 15.76 13.93 2.53
N GLY A 301 15.75 13.36 3.72
CA GLY A 301 15.44 14.06 4.98
C GLY A 301 13.96 14.05 5.37
N ALA A 302 13.04 13.77 4.46
CA ALA A 302 11.63 13.61 4.81
C ALA A 302 11.44 12.41 5.75
N SER A 303 10.56 12.54 6.75
CA SER A 303 10.35 11.46 7.71
C SER A 303 8.92 11.40 8.22
N LEU A 304 8.50 10.19 8.59
CA LEU A 304 7.22 9.95 9.24
C LEU A 304 7.38 8.99 10.42
N THR A 305 6.62 9.22 11.48
CA THR A 305 6.46 8.28 12.58
C THR A 305 5.20 7.46 12.33
N PHE A 306 5.31 6.15 12.48
CA PHE A 306 4.15 5.28 12.29
C PHE A 306 3.17 5.46 13.44
N ASN A 307 1.92 5.75 13.09
CA ASN A 307 0.88 5.98 14.08
C ASN A 307 -0.38 5.16 13.69
N PRO A 308 -0.40 3.85 14.02
CA PRO A 308 -1.55 3.00 13.72
C PRO A 308 -2.79 3.46 14.47
N THR A 309 -3.98 3.12 13.94
CA THR A 309 -5.29 3.46 14.52
C THR A 309 -5.50 2.94 15.93
N SER A 310 -4.82 1.85 16.27
CA SER A 310 -4.83 1.26 17.62
C SER A 310 -3.40 0.91 17.99
N THR A 311 -3.10 0.89 19.27
CA THR A 311 -1.79 0.40 19.75
C THR A 311 -1.56 -0.99 19.19
N LEU A 312 -0.54 -1.13 18.37
CA LEU A 312 -0.13 -2.39 17.78
C LEU A 312 1.21 -2.80 18.37
N LYS A 313 1.21 -3.92 19.08
CA LYS A 313 2.42 -4.60 19.54
C LYS A 313 2.67 -5.81 18.64
N LEU A 314 3.92 -5.97 18.24
CA LEU A 314 4.32 -7.07 17.38
C LEU A 314 4.37 -8.38 18.16
N ASP A 315 3.83 -9.45 17.59
CA ASP A 315 3.84 -10.79 18.16
C ASP A 315 5.06 -11.59 17.69
N ALA A 316 5.49 -12.55 18.49
CA ALA A 316 6.50 -13.53 18.07
C ALA A 316 6.00 -14.29 16.81
N ASN A 317 6.91 -14.56 15.88
CA ASN A 317 6.62 -15.18 14.58
C ASN A 317 5.61 -14.39 13.71
N GLY A 318 5.29 -13.15 14.08
CA GLY A 318 4.39 -12.28 13.31
C GLY A 318 5.05 -11.70 12.07
N ALA A 319 4.29 -11.53 10.99
CA ALA A 319 4.70 -10.78 9.82
C ALA A 319 3.76 -9.59 9.61
N TYR A 320 4.33 -8.42 9.36
CA TYR A 320 3.58 -7.17 9.26
C TYR A 320 4.03 -6.36 8.06
N VAL A 321 3.08 -5.71 7.41
CA VAL A 321 3.34 -4.72 6.36
C VAL A 321 2.72 -3.40 6.78
N LEU A 322 3.55 -2.38 6.98
CA LEU A 322 3.14 -1.03 7.31
C LEU A 322 2.84 -0.28 6.01
N ASN A 323 1.57 -0.01 5.75
CA ASN A 323 1.13 0.69 4.55
C ASN A 323 1.20 2.20 4.74
N VAL A 324 1.85 2.89 3.82
CA VAL A 324 1.95 4.35 3.75
C VAL A 324 1.49 4.79 2.38
N LYS A 325 0.38 5.52 2.31
CA LYS A 325 -0.10 6.12 1.08
C LYS A 325 0.46 7.53 0.96
N LEU A 326 1.16 7.80 -0.11
CA LEU A 326 1.80 9.07 -0.39
C LEU A 326 1.00 9.84 -1.43
N MET A 327 0.67 11.08 -1.10
CA MET A 327 -0.16 11.95 -1.93
C MET A 327 0.63 13.17 -2.35
N TYR A 328 0.36 13.65 -3.57
CA TYR A 328 0.88 14.93 -4.02
C TYR A 328 0.09 16.08 -3.38
N HIS A 329 0.77 17.14 -3.05
CA HIS A 329 0.24 18.29 -2.35
C HIS A 329 -0.44 19.26 -3.33
N PHE A 330 -1.70 18.99 -3.69
CA PHE A 330 -2.48 19.86 -4.58
C PHE A 330 -2.93 21.13 -3.85
N LEU A 331 -2.86 22.25 -4.56
CA LEU A 331 -3.35 23.55 -4.08
C LEU A 331 -4.80 23.75 -4.51
N TYR A 332 -5.64 24.18 -3.59
CA TYR A 332 -7.07 24.43 -3.81
C TYR A 332 -7.41 25.92 -3.73
N LEU A 333 -8.35 26.34 -4.56
CA LEU A 333 -9.04 27.59 -4.43
C LEU A 333 -10.25 27.39 -3.53
N MET A 334 -10.43 28.24 -2.52
CA MET A 334 -11.47 28.15 -1.52
C MET A 334 -12.66 29.04 -1.85
N SER A 335 -13.80 28.81 -1.21
CA SER A 335 -15.05 29.58 -1.38
C SER A 335 -14.92 31.07 -1.02
N ASP A 336 -13.90 31.47 -0.26
CA ASP A 336 -13.57 32.84 0.10
C ASP A 336 -12.54 33.50 -0.85
N GLY A 337 -12.05 32.75 -1.84
CA GLY A 337 -11.02 33.21 -2.77
C GLY A 337 -9.59 33.05 -2.24
N SER A 338 -9.40 32.54 -1.03
CA SER A 338 -8.07 32.15 -0.55
C SER A 338 -7.60 30.86 -1.21
N ARG A 339 -6.32 30.58 -1.12
CA ARG A 339 -5.71 29.34 -1.58
C ARG A 339 -5.16 28.59 -0.39
N GLY A 340 -5.19 27.28 -0.46
CA GLY A 340 -4.63 26.42 0.60
C GLY A 340 -4.53 24.97 0.15
N PHE A 341 -3.83 24.21 0.94
CA PHE A 341 -3.66 22.78 0.73
C PHE A 341 -4.77 22.00 1.43
N ILE A 342 -4.75 20.68 1.27
CA ILE A 342 -5.82 19.82 1.78
C ILE A 342 -6.02 19.96 3.30
N GLU A 343 -4.96 20.20 4.07
CA GLU A 343 -5.00 20.37 5.53
C GLU A 343 -5.86 21.56 5.97
N GLU A 344 -5.94 22.59 5.12
CA GLU A 344 -6.76 23.78 5.39
C GLU A 344 -8.23 23.56 5.04
N THR A 345 -8.51 22.52 4.26
CA THR A 345 -9.88 22.17 3.84
C THR A 345 -10.62 21.37 4.90
N THR A 346 -11.94 21.36 4.81
CA THR A 346 -12.80 20.50 5.65
C THR A 346 -12.53 19.01 5.47
N TYR A 347 -11.88 18.61 4.40
CA TYR A 347 -11.48 17.22 4.12
C TYR A 347 -10.15 16.83 4.77
N GLY A 348 -9.28 17.78 5.04
CA GLY A 348 -8.00 17.56 5.72
C GLY A 348 -7.99 17.95 7.20
N GLY A 349 -9.16 18.31 7.76
CA GLY A 349 -9.31 18.72 9.17
C GLY A 349 -9.29 20.23 9.39
N GLY A 350 -9.17 21.04 8.34
CA GLY A 350 -9.33 22.49 8.37
C GLY A 350 -10.80 22.92 8.30
N THR A 351 -11.02 24.21 8.00
CA THR A 351 -12.37 24.81 8.04
C THR A 351 -12.81 25.38 6.70
N LYS A 352 -11.92 25.44 5.71
CA LYS A 352 -12.20 26.07 4.41
C LYS A 352 -12.85 25.09 3.44
N THR A 353 -13.76 25.60 2.61
CA THR A 353 -14.44 24.80 1.59
C THR A 353 -13.74 24.96 0.25
N PRO A 354 -13.13 23.93 -0.33
CA PRO A 354 -12.52 23.97 -1.65
C PRO A 354 -13.60 24.02 -2.74
N ILE A 355 -13.36 24.80 -3.79
CA ILE A 355 -14.26 24.93 -4.94
C ILE A 355 -13.58 24.63 -6.28
N ALA A 356 -12.25 24.64 -6.32
CA ALA A 356 -11.47 24.35 -7.51
C ALA A 356 -10.06 23.84 -7.14
N VAL A 357 -9.42 23.15 -8.07
CA VAL A 357 -7.99 22.80 -7.97
C VAL A 357 -7.19 23.86 -8.74
N VAL A 358 -6.20 24.45 -8.10
CA VAL A 358 -5.31 25.44 -8.74
C VAL A 358 -4.36 24.69 -9.67
N VAL A 359 -4.37 25.05 -10.95
CA VAL A 359 -3.51 24.43 -11.97
C VAL A 359 -2.37 25.33 -12.44
N SER A 360 -2.47 26.63 -12.16
CA SER A 360 -1.38 27.57 -12.39
C SER A 360 -1.49 28.77 -11.47
N GLN A 361 -0.48 28.97 -10.64
CA GLN A 361 -0.39 30.16 -9.81
C GLN A 361 0.01 31.40 -10.65
N SER A 362 0.93 31.22 -11.61
CA SER A 362 1.39 32.33 -12.48
C SER A 362 0.34 32.82 -13.47
N LYS A 363 -0.63 31.97 -13.84
CA LYS A 363 -1.76 32.36 -14.71
C LYS A 363 -3.04 32.58 -13.90
N HIS A 364 -2.99 32.43 -12.58
CA HIS A 364 -4.14 32.50 -11.67
C HIS A 364 -5.32 31.66 -12.16
N LEU A 365 -5.03 30.40 -12.55
CA LEU A 365 -5.97 29.50 -13.19
C LEU A 365 -6.30 28.32 -12.29
N ALA A 366 -7.59 28.04 -12.13
CA ALA A 366 -8.09 26.89 -11.40
C ALA A 366 -9.21 26.18 -12.16
N VAL A 367 -9.36 24.88 -11.89
CA VAL A 367 -10.32 23.96 -12.53
C VAL A 367 -11.42 23.59 -11.54
N ALA A 368 -12.68 23.67 -11.95
CA ALA A 368 -13.84 23.31 -11.13
C ALA A 368 -13.76 21.86 -10.61
N LEU A 369 -14.27 21.63 -9.41
CA LEU A 369 -14.30 20.29 -8.79
C LEU A 369 -15.28 19.34 -9.49
N GLU A 370 -16.33 19.88 -10.13
CA GLU A 370 -17.38 19.10 -10.77
C GLU A 370 -17.61 19.55 -12.23
N ASP A 371 -18.26 18.69 -13.00
CA ASP A 371 -18.68 19.02 -14.36
C ASP A 371 -19.86 20.00 -14.31
N ALA A 372 -19.86 20.98 -15.21
CA ALA A 372 -20.97 21.91 -15.41
C ALA A 372 -22.20 21.19 -15.99
N ASN A 373 -23.30 21.94 -16.18
CA ASN A 373 -24.56 21.41 -16.69
C ASN A 373 -25.10 20.20 -15.88
N ASN A 374 -24.92 20.23 -14.55
CA ASN A 374 -25.29 19.12 -13.66
C ASN A 374 -24.65 17.78 -14.06
N GLY A 375 -23.47 17.82 -14.69
CA GLY A 375 -22.77 16.63 -15.17
C GLY A 375 -23.36 16.00 -16.43
N ASN A 376 -24.24 16.72 -17.15
CA ASN A 376 -24.79 16.25 -18.43
C ASN A 376 -23.96 16.79 -19.60
N PRO A 377 -23.77 15.99 -20.66
CA PRO A 377 -23.12 16.47 -21.87
C PRO A 377 -24.01 17.45 -22.64
N CYS A 378 -23.41 18.25 -23.49
CA CYS A 378 -24.10 19.18 -24.39
C CYS A 378 -23.27 19.38 -25.67
N VAL A 379 -23.87 19.96 -26.70
CA VAL A 379 -23.15 20.34 -27.92
C VAL A 379 -22.36 21.63 -27.72
N TRP A 380 -21.29 21.82 -28.49
CA TRP A 380 -20.47 23.04 -28.46
C TRP A 380 -21.27 24.25 -28.95
N SER A 381 -22.00 24.08 -30.10
CA SER A 381 -22.88 25.09 -30.71
C SER A 381 -24.11 24.42 -31.32
N THR A 382 -25.27 25.08 -31.31
CA THR A 382 -26.50 24.66 -32.02
C THR A 382 -26.59 25.27 -33.42
N LEU A 383 -25.69 26.17 -33.78
CA LEU A 383 -25.61 26.80 -35.07
C LEU A 383 -25.06 25.84 -36.13
N ASP A 384 -25.25 26.18 -37.42
CA ASP A 384 -24.82 25.30 -38.51
C ASP A 384 -23.35 24.89 -38.40
N PRO A 385 -23.07 23.58 -38.39
CA PRO A 385 -21.80 23.06 -37.96
C PRO A 385 -20.66 23.05 -38.98
N HIS A 386 -20.98 23.21 -40.28
CA HIS A 386 -20.04 22.73 -41.28
C HIS A 386 -19.18 23.80 -41.96
N TYR A 387 -19.56 25.10 -41.89
CA TYR A 387 -18.91 26.10 -42.73
C TYR A 387 -18.65 27.45 -42.05
N VAL A 388 -18.94 27.59 -40.77
CA VAL A 388 -18.86 28.90 -40.10
C VAL A 388 -17.83 28.84 -38.96
N GLN A 389 -16.85 29.73 -39.05
CA GLN A 389 -15.95 30.04 -37.96
C GLN A 389 -16.64 30.99 -36.98
N TYR A 390 -16.51 30.71 -35.68
CA TYR A 390 -17.11 31.51 -34.60
C TYR A 390 -16.09 32.30 -33.81
N ASN A 391 -14.84 31.80 -33.70
CA ASN A 391 -13.78 32.46 -32.93
C ASN A 391 -12.80 33.18 -33.86
N LYS A 392 -12.42 34.40 -33.50
CA LYS A 392 -11.32 35.10 -34.19
C LYS A 392 -9.97 34.47 -33.94
N SER A 393 -9.80 33.79 -32.80
CA SER A 393 -8.56 33.12 -32.41
C SER A 393 -8.39 31.73 -33.02
N ALA A 394 -9.34 31.28 -33.87
CA ALA A 394 -9.23 30.00 -34.54
C ALA A 394 -7.89 29.83 -35.30
N LYS A 395 -7.36 28.64 -35.31
CA LYS A 395 -6.08 28.31 -35.94
C LYS A 395 -6.26 27.19 -36.96
N ASP A 396 -5.44 27.21 -37.99
CA ASP A 396 -5.32 26.13 -38.99
C ASP A 396 -4.36 25.01 -38.58
N ASP A 397 -3.42 25.29 -37.69
CA ASP A 397 -2.60 24.26 -37.02
C ASP A 397 -3.03 24.07 -35.55
N ALA A 398 -3.37 22.86 -35.20
CA ALA A 398 -3.76 22.48 -33.84
C ALA A 398 -2.65 22.76 -32.80
N LYS A 399 -1.37 22.76 -33.22
CA LYS A 399 -0.24 23.05 -32.34
C LYS A 399 -0.24 24.47 -31.81
N ASP A 400 -0.73 25.43 -32.62
CA ASP A 400 -0.83 26.83 -32.23
C ASP A 400 -1.87 27.04 -31.11
N LEU A 401 -2.85 26.13 -30.98
CA LEU A 401 -3.84 26.16 -29.92
C LEU A 401 -3.29 25.65 -28.58
N LEU A 402 -2.24 24.79 -28.56
CA LEU A 402 -1.75 24.13 -27.35
C LEU A 402 -1.19 25.09 -26.30
N THR A 403 -0.78 26.28 -26.68
CA THR A 403 -0.24 27.31 -25.78
C THR A 403 -1.18 28.49 -25.56
N LEU A 404 -2.30 28.52 -26.28
CA LEU A 404 -3.26 29.64 -26.26
C LEU A 404 -4.21 29.48 -25.07
N CYS A 405 -4.01 30.28 -24.02
CA CYS A 405 -4.84 30.34 -22.82
C CYS A 405 -5.81 31.52 -22.89
N ASN A 406 -6.87 31.39 -23.67
CA ASN A 406 -7.81 32.48 -23.98
C ASN A 406 -9.28 32.06 -23.72
N GLY A 407 -9.53 31.02 -22.95
CA GLY A 407 -10.89 30.52 -22.69
C GLY A 407 -11.81 31.55 -22.07
N TYR A 408 -11.28 32.41 -21.18
CA TYR A 408 -12.05 33.48 -20.58
C TYR A 408 -12.55 34.50 -21.64
N SER A 409 -11.66 35.00 -22.49
CA SER A 409 -12.04 35.94 -23.53
C SER A 409 -12.98 35.32 -24.57
N GLU A 410 -12.74 34.06 -24.97
CA GLU A 410 -13.65 33.35 -25.88
C GLU A 410 -15.06 33.14 -25.29
N THR A 411 -15.17 33.07 -23.97
CA THR A 411 -16.45 32.90 -23.29
C THR A 411 -17.17 34.26 -23.07
N TRP A 412 -16.43 35.30 -22.67
CA TRP A 412 -17.02 36.50 -22.12
C TRP A 412 -16.84 37.79 -22.95
N ASP A 413 -15.89 37.81 -23.90
CA ASP A 413 -15.65 38.98 -24.72
C ASP A 413 -16.36 38.88 -26.08
N ALA A 414 -17.30 39.78 -26.37
CA ALA A 414 -17.95 39.84 -27.65
C ALA A 414 -16.93 40.05 -28.80
N SER A 415 -15.82 40.77 -28.52
CA SER A 415 -14.78 41.02 -29.51
C SER A 415 -13.99 39.78 -29.92
N ALA A 416 -14.05 38.69 -29.14
CA ALA A 416 -13.45 37.38 -29.49
C ALA A 416 -14.28 36.61 -30.53
N SER A 417 -15.56 36.95 -30.67
CA SER A 417 -16.44 36.35 -31.67
C SER A 417 -16.29 37.02 -33.04
N ILE A 418 -16.47 36.29 -34.11
CA ILE A 418 -16.36 36.78 -35.51
C ILE A 418 -17.30 37.95 -35.74
N ASP A 419 -18.52 37.91 -35.22
CA ASP A 419 -19.55 38.94 -35.37
C ASP A 419 -19.34 40.18 -34.48
N ASN A 420 -18.34 40.19 -33.58
CA ASN A 420 -18.03 41.22 -32.59
C ASN A 420 -19.16 41.54 -31.60
N THR A 421 -20.20 40.72 -31.54
CA THR A 421 -21.42 41.01 -30.76
C THR A 421 -21.80 39.90 -29.81
N THR A 422 -21.48 38.67 -30.16
CA THR A 422 -21.90 37.50 -29.38
C THR A 422 -20.99 37.28 -28.20
N VAL A 423 -21.56 37.33 -26.98
CA VAL A 423 -20.98 36.81 -25.73
C VAL A 423 -21.42 35.36 -25.57
N LYS A 424 -20.53 34.41 -25.90
CA LYS A 424 -20.88 32.99 -25.96
C LYS A 424 -21.32 32.42 -24.59
N GLY A 425 -20.75 32.92 -23.48
CA GLY A 425 -21.07 32.49 -22.12
C GLY A 425 -22.51 32.75 -21.68
N THR A 426 -23.26 33.62 -22.41
CA THR A 426 -24.70 33.86 -22.16
C THR A 426 -25.60 33.38 -23.29
N SER A 427 -25.04 32.96 -24.40
CA SER A 427 -25.77 32.61 -25.60
C SER A 427 -26.27 31.16 -25.58
N THR A 428 -27.58 30.99 -25.82
CA THR A 428 -28.17 29.65 -25.97
C THR A 428 -27.71 28.92 -27.23
N ASN A 429 -27.14 29.66 -28.18
CA ASN A 429 -26.55 29.09 -29.38
C ASN A 429 -25.19 28.39 -29.13
N PHE A 430 -24.59 28.62 -27.95
CA PHE A 430 -23.31 28.05 -27.54
C PHE A 430 -23.45 27.31 -26.21
N PRO A 431 -24.14 26.16 -26.16
CA PRO A 431 -24.47 25.43 -24.93
C PRO A 431 -23.27 25.12 -24.05
N ALA A 432 -22.11 24.72 -24.63
CA ALA A 432 -20.91 24.41 -23.86
C ALA A 432 -20.33 25.66 -23.14
N PHE A 433 -20.29 26.81 -23.81
CA PHE A 433 -19.86 28.07 -23.20
C PHE A 433 -20.84 28.56 -22.13
N LYS A 434 -22.14 28.47 -22.43
CA LYS A 434 -23.18 28.83 -21.47
C LYS A 434 -23.13 27.91 -20.22
N ALA A 435 -22.95 26.61 -20.40
CA ALA A 435 -22.81 25.66 -19.30
C ALA A 435 -21.61 26.04 -18.40
N ALA A 436 -20.47 26.42 -18.98
CA ALA A 436 -19.33 26.88 -18.22
C ALA A 436 -19.60 28.22 -17.53
N GLY A 437 -20.27 29.14 -18.22
CA GLY A 437 -20.61 30.45 -17.68
C GLY A 437 -21.64 30.44 -16.55
N ASP A 438 -22.58 29.51 -16.60
CA ASP A 438 -23.62 29.33 -15.59
C ASP A 438 -23.14 28.43 -14.43
N TYR A 439 -21.94 27.86 -14.50
CA TYR A 439 -21.45 26.95 -13.49
C TYR A 439 -21.39 27.64 -12.11
N THR A 440 -21.89 26.95 -11.12
CA THR A 440 -21.81 27.34 -9.71
C THR A 440 -21.31 26.14 -8.92
N PRO A 441 -20.24 26.28 -8.11
CA PRO A 441 -19.74 25.18 -7.33
C PRO A 441 -20.79 24.72 -6.30
N THR A 442 -20.86 23.40 -6.08
CA THR A 442 -21.69 22.83 -5.02
C THR A 442 -21.04 23.13 -3.67
N LEU A 443 -21.77 23.84 -2.81
CA LEU A 443 -21.31 24.21 -1.48
C LEU A 443 -22.10 23.50 -0.40
N PRO A 444 -21.47 23.15 0.74
CA PRO A 444 -22.19 22.66 1.92
C PRO A 444 -23.24 23.67 2.41
N SER A 445 -24.27 23.17 3.10
CA SER A 445 -25.32 24.02 3.67
C SER A 445 -24.73 25.13 4.56
N GLY A 446 -25.14 26.37 4.32
CA GLY A 446 -24.67 27.54 5.06
C GLY A 446 -23.33 28.13 4.57
N VAL A 447 -22.65 27.50 3.62
CA VAL A 447 -21.45 28.03 2.99
C VAL A 447 -21.83 28.81 1.72
N HIS A 448 -21.24 29.98 1.53
CA HIS A 448 -21.46 30.85 0.36
C HIS A 448 -20.13 31.27 -0.22
N LEU A 449 -20.15 31.71 -1.49
CA LEU A 449 -19.00 32.37 -2.08
C LEU A 449 -18.84 33.76 -1.42
N THR A 450 -17.65 34.02 -0.93
CA THR A 450 -17.32 35.29 -0.24
C THR A 450 -15.99 35.84 -0.73
N GLY A 451 -15.64 37.04 -0.22
CA GLY A 451 -14.35 37.64 -0.52
C GLY A 451 -14.12 37.86 -2.03
N LYS A 452 -12.96 37.42 -2.51
CA LYS A 452 -12.54 37.57 -3.91
C LYS A 452 -13.34 36.69 -4.89
N MET A 453 -14.18 35.78 -4.40
CA MET A 453 -14.99 34.90 -5.27
C MET A 453 -16.33 35.52 -5.67
N VAL A 454 -16.78 36.55 -4.97
CA VAL A 454 -18.07 37.21 -5.30
C VAL A 454 -17.99 37.84 -6.68
N GLY A 455 -18.93 37.46 -7.58
CA GLY A 455 -19.01 38.01 -8.94
C GLY A 455 -17.98 37.45 -9.92
N LYS A 456 -17.12 36.55 -9.52
CA LYS A 456 -16.18 35.87 -10.44
C LYS A 456 -16.94 34.99 -11.44
N LYS A 457 -16.44 34.98 -12.67
CA LYS A 457 -17.05 34.24 -13.79
C LYS A 457 -16.23 33.02 -14.15
N TRP A 458 -16.91 31.93 -14.30
CA TRP A 458 -16.36 30.69 -14.84
C TRP A 458 -16.39 30.74 -16.38
N HIS A 459 -15.52 30.00 -17.03
CA HIS A 459 -15.43 29.99 -18.49
C HIS A 459 -15.14 28.59 -19.04
N LEU A 460 -15.45 28.40 -20.30
CA LEU A 460 -15.07 27.21 -21.06
C LEU A 460 -13.56 27.29 -21.35
N PRO A 461 -12.75 26.31 -20.87
CA PRO A 461 -11.30 26.41 -21.06
C PRO A 461 -10.88 26.27 -22.51
N SER A 462 -9.80 26.93 -22.88
CA SER A 462 -9.10 26.67 -24.15
C SER A 462 -8.27 25.39 -24.07
N ILE A 463 -7.81 24.87 -25.20
CA ILE A 463 -6.87 23.75 -25.26
C ILE A 463 -5.60 24.04 -24.47
N GLY A 464 -5.04 25.26 -24.60
CA GLY A 464 -3.85 25.63 -23.84
C GLY A 464 -4.06 25.59 -22.33
N GLU A 465 -5.25 25.98 -21.83
CA GLU A 465 -5.58 25.85 -20.42
C GLU A 465 -5.73 24.39 -19.97
N PHE A 466 -6.26 23.51 -20.81
CA PHE A 466 -6.23 22.07 -20.55
C PHE A 466 -4.80 21.51 -20.50
N MET A 467 -3.89 21.96 -21.39
CA MET A 467 -2.48 21.55 -21.34
C MET A 467 -1.80 21.96 -20.03
N VAL A 468 -2.11 23.18 -19.54
CA VAL A 468 -1.66 23.64 -18.22
C VAL A 468 -2.19 22.71 -17.12
N ALA A 469 -3.47 22.36 -17.15
CA ALA A 469 -4.08 21.49 -16.16
C ALA A 469 -3.51 20.06 -16.21
N TYR A 470 -3.35 19.46 -17.38
CA TYR A 470 -2.74 18.13 -17.52
C TYR A 470 -1.30 18.10 -17.02
N SER A 471 -0.53 19.15 -17.29
CA SER A 471 0.85 19.26 -16.80
C SER A 471 0.90 19.40 -15.28
N ALA A 472 -0.01 20.19 -14.69
CA ALA A 472 -0.04 20.45 -13.25
C ALA A 472 -0.57 19.26 -12.43
N LEU A 473 -1.59 18.57 -12.94
CA LEU A 473 -2.29 17.53 -12.19
C LEU A 473 -1.74 16.11 -12.45
N GLY A 474 -1.21 15.86 -13.64
CA GLY A 474 -0.76 14.52 -14.04
C GLY A 474 0.61 14.51 -14.70
N PHE A 475 1.43 15.56 -14.54
CA PHE A 475 2.80 15.65 -15.07
C PHE A 475 2.91 15.43 -16.59
N ALA A 476 1.86 15.74 -17.36
CA ALA A 476 1.90 15.70 -18.81
C ALA A 476 2.99 16.65 -19.36
N LYS A 477 3.67 16.21 -20.40
CA LYS A 477 4.72 17.02 -21.05
C LYS A 477 4.13 17.71 -22.27
N LEU A 478 3.98 19.04 -22.21
CA LEU A 478 3.51 19.83 -23.35
C LEU A 478 4.44 19.67 -24.58
N SER A 479 5.75 19.51 -24.36
CA SER A 479 6.72 19.27 -25.44
C SER A 479 6.35 18.10 -26.32
N ASP A 480 5.78 17.04 -25.76
CA ASP A 480 5.45 15.82 -26.50
C ASP A 480 4.38 16.10 -27.57
N ALA A 481 3.44 17.03 -27.28
CA ALA A 481 2.44 17.48 -28.24
C ALA A 481 3.01 18.50 -29.25
N THR A 482 3.78 19.49 -28.80
CA THR A 482 4.30 20.56 -29.65
C THR A 482 5.38 20.10 -30.63
N THR A 483 6.19 19.10 -30.26
CA THR A 483 7.25 18.56 -31.11
C THR A 483 6.79 17.37 -31.99
N TYR A 484 5.57 16.89 -31.78
CA TYR A 484 5.04 15.78 -32.59
C TYR A 484 4.90 16.21 -34.07
N SER A 485 5.46 15.43 -35.00
CA SER A 485 5.49 15.78 -36.43
C SER A 485 4.21 15.41 -37.19
N GLY A 486 3.33 14.61 -36.58
CA GLY A 486 2.10 14.14 -37.20
C GLY A 486 0.88 15.00 -36.86
N ASN A 487 -0.29 14.55 -37.33
CA ASN A 487 -1.58 15.17 -37.00
C ASN A 487 -1.92 14.88 -35.52
N LEU A 488 -2.26 15.91 -34.75
CA LEU A 488 -2.65 15.78 -33.33
C LEU A 488 -4.03 15.12 -33.14
N ASN A 489 -4.86 15.03 -34.18
CA ASN A 489 -6.18 14.41 -34.06
C ASN A 489 -6.04 12.92 -33.73
N GLY A 490 -6.54 12.56 -32.56
CA GLY A 490 -6.47 11.17 -32.08
C GLY A 490 -5.14 10.75 -31.50
N LEU A 491 -4.16 11.67 -31.38
CA LEU A 491 -2.89 11.39 -30.70
C LEU A 491 -3.13 11.15 -29.19
N TYR A 492 -2.51 10.08 -28.68
CA TYR A 492 -2.45 9.79 -27.25
C TYR A 492 -1.18 10.40 -26.67
N LEU A 493 -1.34 11.16 -25.60
CA LEU A 493 -0.25 11.83 -24.91
C LEU A 493 -0.22 11.38 -23.45
N ASP A 494 0.96 11.05 -22.96
CA ASP A 494 1.14 10.47 -21.63
C ASP A 494 0.91 11.46 -20.50
N TRP A 495 0.21 11.03 -19.48
CA TRP A 495 0.05 11.69 -18.20
C TRP A 495 -0.37 10.71 -17.10
N TYR A 496 -0.20 11.09 -15.84
CA TYR A 496 -0.63 10.27 -14.71
C TYR A 496 -2.09 10.59 -14.33
N SER A 497 -3.04 10.03 -15.07
CA SER A 497 -4.47 10.32 -14.89
C SER A 497 -5.01 9.94 -13.52
N SER A 498 -4.53 8.83 -12.93
CA SER A 498 -4.90 8.44 -11.57
C SER A 498 -4.43 9.44 -10.52
N LEU A 499 -3.26 10.07 -10.71
CA LEU A 499 -2.78 11.15 -9.85
C LEU A 499 -3.66 12.39 -10.01
N ALA A 500 -4.01 12.75 -11.24
CA ALA A 500 -4.91 13.87 -11.51
C ALA A 500 -6.28 13.67 -10.84
N ASP A 501 -6.84 12.47 -10.90
CA ASP A 501 -8.11 12.14 -10.26
C ASP A 501 -8.08 12.29 -8.74
N VAL A 502 -6.93 12.01 -8.12
CA VAL A 502 -6.75 12.22 -6.68
C VAL A 502 -6.92 13.68 -6.28
N ALA A 503 -6.50 14.65 -7.13
CA ALA A 503 -6.71 16.07 -6.86
C ALA A 503 -8.18 16.42 -6.59
N PHE A 504 -9.10 15.67 -7.19
CA PHE A 504 -10.55 15.86 -7.03
C PHE A 504 -11.11 14.95 -5.92
N THR A 505 -10.78 13.67 -5.94
CA THR A 505 -11.41 12.69 -5.02
C THR A 505 -11.00 12.88 -3.57
N GLN A 506 -9.81 13.40 -3.28
CA GLN A 506 -9.38 13.67 -1.90
C GLN A 506 -10.16 14.81 -1.22
N VAL A 507 -10.87 15.63 -2.00
CA VAL A 507 -11.79 16.68 -1.52
C VAL A 507 -13.26 16.34 -1.82
N GLY A 508 -13.60 15.06 -1.92
CA GLY A 508 -14.96 14.55 -2.09
C GLY A 508 -15.58 14.82 -3.46
N ALA A 509 -14.82 15.35 -4.41
CA ALA A 509 -15.29 15.63 -5.75
C ALA A 509 -15.21 14.40 -6.66
N ARG A 510 -15.88 14.48 -7.83
CA ARG A 510 -15.86 13.42 -8.82
C ARG A 510 -14.55 13.41 -9.60
N MET A 511 -14.07 12.22 -9.94
CA MET A 511 -12.94 12.01 -10.85
C MET A 511 -13.11 12.82 -12.13
N TRP A 512 -12.03 13.43 -12.57
CA TRP A 512 -12.00 14.10 -13.86
C TRP A 512 -11.94 13.10 -15.00
N SER A 513 -11.07 12.07 -14.90
CA SER A 513 -11.12 10.95 -15.80
C SER A 513 -12.34 10.09 -15.46
N SER A 514 -13.20 9.84 -16.41
CA SER A 514 -14.26 8.85 -16.17
C SER A 514 -13.64 7.45 -16.28
N GLY A 515 -13.86 6.62 -15.27
CA GLY A 515 -13.49 5.21 -15.32
C GLY A 515 -14.25 4.37 -16.36
N PHE A 516 -14.83 5.00 -17.39
CA PHE A 516 -15.62 4.33 -18.43
C PHE A 516 -14.88 4.32 -19.78
N SER A 517 -15.01 3.23 -20.50
CA SER A 517 -14.67 3.15 -21.92
C SER A 517 -15.96 3.26 -22.76
N PRO A 518 -16.05 4.17 -23.72
CA PRO A 518 -15.08 5.20 -24.08
C PRO A 518 -15.08 6.35 -23.06
N GLY A 519 -13.89 6.94 -22.80
CA GLY A 519 -13.73 8.04 -21.85
C GLY A 519 -14.64 9.25 -22.11
N LYS A 520 -14.75 10.14 -21.13
CA LYS A 520 -15.50 11.40 -21.31
C LYS A 520 -14.80 12.31 -22.32
N TYR A 521 -15.57 12.94 -23.19
CA TYR A 521 -15.12 14.02 -24.07
C TYR A 521 -15.42 15.35 -23.39
N TYR A 522 -14.40 16.19 -23.23
CA TYR A 522 -14.57 17.54 -22.71
C TYR A 522 -14.44 18.58 -23.80
N HIS A 523 -15.37 19.51 -23.88
CA HIS A 523 -15.31 20.65 -24.77
C HIS A 523 -14.23 21.64 -24.34
N SER A 524 -13.48 22.15 -25.32
CA SER A 524 -12.70 23.37 -25.16
C SER A 524 -13.35 24.55 -25.87
N SER A 525 -12.93 25.77 -25.51
CA SER A 525 -13.33 26.98 -26.25
C SER A 525 -12.59 27.14 -27.56
N SER A 526 -11.50 26.38 -27.78
CA SER A 526 -10.65 26.54 -28.96
C SER A 526 -11.32 26.01 -30.22
N GLU A 527 -11.11 26.67 -31.32
CA GLU A 527 -11.61 26.34 -32.65
C GLU A 527 -10.46 26.13 -33.61
N LEU A 528 -10.47 24.98 -34.31
CA LEU A 528 -9.53 24.65 -35.37
C LEU A 528 -10.22 24.88 -36.72
N THR A 529 -9.60 25.61 -37.62
CA THR A 529 -10.00 25.73 -39.02
C THR A 529 -9.06 24.92 -39.89
N ASP A 530 -9.58 23.97 -40.65
CA ASP A 530 -8.81 23.38 -41.74
C ASP A 530 -9.28 23.93 -43.09
N SER A 531 -8.62 23.57 -44.18
CA SER A 531 -8.93 24.04 -45.52
C SER A 531 -10.36 23.72 -46.01
N SER A 532 -11.07 22.86 -45.31
CA SER A 532 -12.38 22.35 -45.72
C SER A 532 -13.50 22.67 -44.75
N PHE A 533 -13.24 22.65 -43.42
CA PHE A 533 -14.28 22.79 -42.40
C PHE A 533 -13.74 23.36 -41.06
N PRO A 534 -14.43 24.34 -40.43
CA PRO A 534 -14.15 24.72 -39.06
C PRO A 534 -14.48 23.60 -38.10
N HIS A 535 -13.58 23.33 -37.17
CA HIS A 535 -13.73 22.29 -36.16
C HIS A 535 -13.49 22.87 -34.77
N ARG A 536 -14.19 22.33 -33.77
CA ARG A 536 -13.85 22.56 -32.38
C ARG A 536 -12.74 21.61 -31.93
N ALA A 537 -11.99 21.99 -30.92
CA ALA A 537 -11.10 21.08 -30.25
C ALA A 537 -11.80 20.47 -29.02
N VAL A 538 -11.68 19.18 -28.87
CA VAL A 538 -12.25 18.42 -27.75
C VAL A 538 -11.17 17.55 -27.15
N LEU A 539 -11.05 17.56 -25.82
CA LEU A 539 -10.17 16.69 -25.11
C LEU A 539 -10.93 15.47 -24.62
N GLN A 540 -10.34 14.33 -24.84
CA GLN A 540 -10.84 13.09 -24.26
C GLN A 540 -9.86 12.64 -23.19
N THR A 541 -10.33 12.46 -21.96
CA THR A 541 -9.56 11.83 -20.92
C THR A 541 -9.74 10.31 -21.03
N TYR A 542 -8.64 9.59 -20.98
CA TYR A 542 -8.69 8.13 -21.05
C TYR A 542 -8.55 7.49 -19.67
N SER A 543 -9.03 6.24 -19.67
CA SER A 543 -8.87 5.35 -18.51
C SER A 543 -7.41 5.30 -18.04
N PRO A 544 -7.20 5.22 -16.73
CA PRO A 544 -5.88 5.08 -16.10
C PRO A 544 -4.99 4.00 -16.72
N LYS A 545 -5.59 2.98 -17.30
CA LYS A 545 -4.88 1.82 -17.86
C LYS A 545 -3.89 2.16 -18.96
N ASN A 546 -4.04 3.31 -19.63
CA ASN A 546 -3.17 3.71 -20.74
C ASN A 546 -2.34 4.96 -20.45
N HIS A 547 -2.42 5.55 -19.26
CA HIS A 547 -1.69 6.77 -18.86
C HIS A 547 -1.69 7.86 -19.94
N ALA A 548 -2.81 8.05 -20.63
CA ALA A 548 -2.85 8.92 -21.77
C ALA A 548 -4.10 9.81 -21.81
N TYR A 549 -3.93 11.01 -22.25
CA TYR A 549 -5.01 11.86 -22.74
C TYR A 549 -4.94 11.96 -24.27
N ARG A 550 -6.06 12.31 -24.89
CA ARG A 550 -6.18 12.35 -26.34
C ARG A 550 -6.82 13.64 -26.78
N LEU A 551 -6.25 14.27 -27.80
CA LEU A 551 -6.88 15.34 -28.55
C LEU A 551 -7.79 14.77 -29.62
N TRP A 552 -9.01 15.29 -29.70
CA TRP A 552 -9.97 14.88 -30.70
C TRP A 552 -10.64 16.12 -31.29
N PHE A 553 -10.72 16.20 -32.61
CA PHE A 553 -11.35 17.29 -33.34
C PHE A 553 -12.67 16.81 -33.93
N ALA A 554 -13.74 17.54 -33.67
CA ALA A 554 -15.08 17.18 -34.12
C ALA A 554 -15.88 18.40 -34.54
N TYR A 555 -16.92 18.21 -35.33
CA TYR A 555 -17.83 19.29 -35.72
C TYR A 555 -18.58 19.88 -34.53
N HIS A 556 -18.91 21.18 -34.58
CA HIS A 556 -19.45 21.92 -33.47
C HIS A 556 -20.77 21.40 -32.89
N SER A 557 -21.67 20.86 -33.74
CA SER A 557 -23.01 20.42 -33.32
C SER A 557 -23.20 18.91 -33.27
N ASN A 558 -22.22 18.13 -33.72
CA ASN A 558 -22.44 16.69 -33.93
C ASN A 558 -22.05 15.82 -32.74
N TRP A 559 -21.39 16.38 -31.75
CA TRP A 559 -20.89 15.63 -30.62
C TRP A 559 -21.26 16.29 -29.31
N ASP A 560 -21.94 15.53 -28.48
CA ASP A 560 -22.14 15.87 -27.08
C ASP A 560 -20.85 15.66 -26.31
N GLY A 561 -20.43 16.69 -25.59
CA GLY A 561 -19.26 16.63 -24.71
C GLY A 561 -19.59 17.21 -23.34
N TYR A 562 -18.85 16.78 -22.35
CA TYR A 562 -18.92 17.33 -21.01
C TYR A 562 -18.23 18.68 -20.94
N VAL A 563 -18.55 19.47 -19.92
CA VAL A 563 -17.95 20.75 -19.66
C VAL A 563 -17.33 20.75 -18.25
N ARG A 564 -16.03 20.95 -18.17
CA ARG A 564 -15.33 21.23 -16.92
C ARG A 564 -14.94 22.70 -16.93
N ALA A 565 -15.60 23.51 -16.12
CA ALA A 565 -15.38 24.94 -16.12
C ALA A 565 -14.04 25.31 -15.46
N PHE A 566 -13.39 26.36 -15.95
CA PHE A 566 -12.19 26.96 -15.38
C PHE A 566 -12.50 28.37 -14.88
N ILE A 567 -11.63 28.86 -13.98
CA ILE A 567 -11.79 30.20 -13.41
C ILE A 567 -10.44 30.87 -13.27
N ASN A 568 -10.41 32.19 -13.57
CA ASN A 568 -9.29 33.04 -13.20
C ASN A 568 -9.56 33.66 -11.83
N TYR A 569 -8.64 33.46 -10.88
CA TYR A 569 -8.74 33.99 -9.53
C TYR A 569 -7.75 35.14 -9.32
N ASP A 570 -7.96 35.95 -8.30
CA ASP A 570 -7.05 37.07 -7.94
C ASP A 570 -5.98 36.57 -6.96
N GLU A 571 -4.84 37.26 -6.92
CA GLU A 571 -3.78 37.03 -5.93
C GLU A 571 -4.23 37.26 -4.49
#